data_4b6decd1b205ae8f2fdf44369fc27537
#
_entry.id   4b6decd1b205ae8f2fdf44369fc27537
#
_cell.length_a   1.000
_cell.length_b   1.000
_cell.length_c   1.000
_cell.angle_alpha   90.00
_cell.angle_beta   90.00
_cell.angle_gamma   90.00
#
_symmetry.space_group_name_H-M   'P 1'
#
loop_
_entity.id
_entity.type
_entity.pdbx_description
1 polymer ?
#
loop_
_entity_poly.entity_id
_entity_poly.type
_entity_poly.pdbx_seq_one_letter_code
_entity_poly.pdbx_strand_id
1 'polypeptide(L)'
;MNDELAEAVEAEYTSLSALRIRMWAHREHSEFPDDVEVNVRAESDLLARHDVLDVGFGTGDFLKNLHAAGHSGRLVGVDTSESAVADLRGHPGVDARLGSATDLPLPDDAFDRVCARYMLYHVSDPSAALREFRRVSRDGGVTVVVVNHADVVPGVMGMVREEVERHVADPGVRAVNSVHSDNLPDLMGAVFRRVRVRRVDNSLVFHEPAQLLRFAGAVTSMCGMRPDAPERDAVIRSLTTRISSWFERNGGPWRDPKGYSICVGDR
;
A
#
# COMPACT_ATOMS: atom_id res chain seq x y z
N MET A 1 -9.39 -18.68 8.75
CA MET A 1 -9.22 -17.21 8.85
C MET A 1 -8.08 -16.71 7.96
N ASN A 2 -7.03 -17.52 7.71
CA ASN A 2 -5.92 -17.14 6.83
C ASN A 2 -6.26 -17.21 5.33
N ASP A 3 -7.04 -18.21 4.90
CA ASP A 3 -7.35 -18.42 3.48
C ASP A 3 -8.31 -17.36 2.92
N GLU A 4 -9.32 -16.96 3.67
CA GLU A 4 -10.27 -15.91 3.28
C GLU A 4 -9.62 -14.52 3.14
N LEU A 5 -8.63 -14.20 3.98
CA LEU A 5 -7.89 -12.93 3.86
C LEU A 5 -6.97 -12.97 2.63
N ALA A 6 -6.33 -14.10 2.36
CA ALA A 6 -5.50 -14.28 1.19
C ALA A 6 -6.34 -14.18 -0.10
N GLU A 7 -7.50 -14.83 -0.16
CA GLU A 7 -8.45 -14.75 -1.28
C GLU A 7 -8.98 -13.32 -1.48
N ALA A 8 -9.28 -12.58 -0.41
CA ALA A 8 -9.74 -11.19 -0.49
C ALA A 8 -8.63 -10.27 -1.03
N VAL A 9 -7.38 -10.47 -0.60
CA VAL A 9 -6.21 -9.74 -1.11
C VAL A 9 -5.97 -10.10 -2.58
N GLU A 10 -6.01 -11.37 -2.95
CA GLU A 10 -5.85 -11.82 -4.34
C GLU A 10 -6.94 -11.24 -5.26
N ALA A 11 -8.21 -11.24 -4.83
CA ALA A 11 -9.32 -10.65 -5.55
C ALA A 11 -9.16 -9.13 -5.74
N GLU A 12 -8.59 -8.42 -4.76
CA GLU A 12 -8.29 -6.98 -4.87
C GLU A 12 -7.21 -6.69 -5.91
N TYR A 13 -6.20 -7.56 -6.03
CA TYR A 13 -5.11 -7.41 -6.98
C TYR A 13 -5.35 -8.05 -8.35
N THR A 14 -6.42 -8.82 -8.54
CA THR A 14 -6.81 -9.39 -9.85
C THR A 14 -7.11 -8.30 -10.88
N SER A 15 -7.51 -7.10 -10.45
CA SER A 15 -7.59 -5.90 -11.29
C SER A 15 -6.80 -4.76 -10.64
N LEU A 16 -5.65 -4.42 -11.18
CA LEU A 16 -4.86 -3.24 -10.79
C LEU A 16 -5.62 -1.91 -10.98
N SER A 17 -6.84 -1.93 -11.52
CA SER A 17 -7.63 -0.72 -11.79
C SER A 17 -8.00 0.05 -10.51
N ALA A 18 -8.48 -0.63 -9.47
CA ALA A 18 -8.82 -0.01 -8.19
C ALA A 18 -7.57 0.54 -7.48
N LEU A 19 -6.47 -0.22 -7.49
CA LEU A 19 -5.19 0.24 -6.95
C LEU A 19 -4.70 1.50 -7.68
N ARG A 20 -4.74 1.51 -9.02
CA ARG A 20 -4.33 2.68 -9.82
C ARG A 20 -5.20 3.91 -9.55
N ILE A 21 -6.51 3.75 -9.32
CA ILE A 21 -7.40 4.85 -8.94
C ILE A 21 -7.01 5.39 -7.55
N ARG A 22 -6.72 4.53 -6.58
CA ARG A 22 -6.27 4.95 -5.25
C ARG A 22 -4.93 5.71 -5.36
N MET A 23 -3.94 5.17 -6.07
CA MET A 23 -2.65 5.84 -6.30
C MET A 23 -2.83 7.19 -7.01
N TRP A 24 -3.69 7.26 -8.03
CA TRP A 24 -4.05 8.50 -8.71
C TRP A 24 -4.63 9.52 -7.73
N ALA A 25 -5.58 9.12 -6.89
CA ALA A 25 -6.18 10.02 -5.92
C ALA A 25 -5.15 10.57 -4.93
N HIS A 26 -4.24 9.72 -4.45
CA HIS A 26 -3.17 10.18 -3.57
C HIS A 26 -2.19 11.13 -4.25
N ARG A 27 -1.94 10.99 -5.55
CA ARG A 27 -1.08 11.90 -6.31
C ARG A 27 -1.75 13.23 -6.64
N GLU A 28 -2.99 13.20 -7.13
CA GLU A 28 -3.67 14.38 -7.68
C GLU A 28 -4.48 15.17 -6.64
N HIS A 29 -4.91 14.52 -5.55
CA HIS A 29 -5.80 15.11 -4.55
C HIS A 29 -5.17 15.25 -3.17
N SER A 30 -3.87 15.02 -3.02
CA SER A 30 -3.16 15.37 -1.78
C SER A 30 -3.16 16.87 -1.58
N GLU A 31 -3.48 17.32 -0.38
CA GLU A 31 -3.47 18.73 -0.02
C GLU A 31 -2.09 19.37 -0.19
N PHE A 32 -1.06 18.63 0.22
CA PHE A 32 0.32 19.03 0.02
C PHE A 32 1.01 18.04 -0.92
N PRO A 33 1.91 18.53 -1.81
CA PRO A 33 2.72 17.64 -2.63
C PRO A 33 3.43 16.61 -1.76
N ASP A 34 3.26 15.34 -2.09
CA ASP A 34 3.84 14.24 -1.33
C ASP A 34 4.22 13.11 -2.28
N ASP A 35 5.50 12.79 -2.28
CA ASP A 35 6.07 11.69 -3.06
C ASP A 35 6.74 10.69 -2.11
N VAL A 36 6.05 9.59 -1.89
CA VAL A 36 6.52 8.50 -1.01
C VAL A 36 7.84 7.92 -1.50
N GLU A 37 8.05 7.81 -2.81
CA GLU A 37 9.28 7.24 -3.35
C GLU A 37 10.48 8.15 -3.08
N VAL A 38 10.30 9.45 -3.24
CA VAL A 38 11.33 10.46 -2.89
C VAL A 38 11.63 10.38 -1.39
N ASN A 39 10.60 10.31 -0.56
CA ASN A 39 10.76 10.20 0.89
C ASN A 39 11.47 8.90 1.30
N VAL A 40 11.10 7.75 0.73
CA VAL A 40 11.75 6.45 0.97
C VAL A 40 13.22 6.48 0.58
N ARG A 41 13.54 7.05 -0.58
CA ARG A 41 14.93 7.19 -1.04
C ARG A 41 15.76 8.06 -0.10
N ALA A 42 15.20 9.17 0.37
CA ALA A 42 15.86 10.08 1.31
C ALA A 42 16.09 9.41 2.68
N GLU A 43 15.05 8.82 3.28
CA GLU A 43 15.15 8.21 4.61
C GLU A 43 16.04 6.97 4.66
N SER A 44 16.20 6.27 3.52
CA SER A 44 17.07 5.11 3.40
C SER A 44 18.49 5.42 2.95
N ASP A 45 18.82 6.68 2.67
CA ASP A 45 20.11 7.05 2.03
C ASP A 45 20.39 6.18 0.80
N LEU A 46 19.36 6.00 -0.06
CA LEU A 46 19.45 5.12 -1.22
C LEU A 46 20.36 5.72 -2.29
N LEU A 47 21.46 5.04 -2.57
CA LEU A 47 22.43 5.42 -3.60
C LEU A 47 22.25 4.56 -4.85
N ALA A 48 22.58 5.12 -6.01
CA ALA A 48 22.42 4.44 -7.30
C ALA A 48 23.13 3.07 -7.40
N ARG A 49 24.16 2.81 -6.60
CA ARG A 49 24.95 1.57 -6.59
C ARG A 49 24.40 0.49 -5.64
N HIS A 50 23.43 0.82 -4.77
CA HIS A 50 22.91 -0.13 -3.79
C HIS A 50 22.13 -1.26 -4.44
N ASP A 51 22.31 -2.49 -3.97
CA ASP A 51 21.42 -3.59 -4.30
C ASP A 51 20.10 -3.41 -3.53
N VAL A 52 18.99 -3.32 -4.26
CA VAL A 52 17.65 -3.00 -3.73
C VAL A 52 16.72 -4.20 -3.88
N LEU A 53 16.03 -4.53 -2.81
CA LEU A 53 14.87 -5.43 -2.82
C LEU A 53 13.60 -4.63 -2.52
N ASP A 54 12.56 -4.81 -3.33
CA ASP A 54 11.20 -4.30 -3.06
C ASP A 54 10.25 -5.48 -2.84
N VAL A 55 9.76 -5.65 -1.61
CA VAL A 55 8.87 -6.75 -1.22
C VAL A 55 7.42 -6.26 -1.28
N GLY A 56 6.56 -7.03 -1.96
CA GLY A 56 5.20 -6.60 -2.28
C GLY A 56 5.21 -5.41 -3.24
N PHE A 57 5.94 -5.53 -4.34
CA PHE A 57 6.20 -4.42 -5.27
C PHE A 57 4.97 -3.93 -6.05
N GLY A 58 3.87 -4.72 -6.12
CA GLY A 58 2.61 -4.35 -6.77
C GLY A 58 2.77 -3.99 -8.26
N THR A 59 2.65 -2.70 -8.63
CA THR A 59 2.84 -2.24 -10.02
C THR A 59 4.29 -2.24 -10.48
N GLY A 60 5.25 -2.38 -9.56
CA GLY A 60 6.68 -2.33 -9.82
C GLY A 60 7.22 -0.93 -10.18
N ASP A 61 6.40 0.11 -10.07
CA ASP A 61 6.77 1.46 -10.52
C ASP A 61 8.02 1.99 -9.82
N PHE A 62 8.20 1.70 -8.53
CA PHE A 62 9.41 2.10 -7.80
C PHE A 62 10.70 1.55 -8.43
N LEU A 63 10.73 0.25 -8.73
CA LEU A 63 11.88 -0.39 -9.36
C LEU A 63 12.09 0.13 -10.78
N LYS A 64 11.01 0.32 -11.54
CA LYS A 64 11.05 0.91 -12.89
C LYS A 64 11.59 2.34 -12.86
N ASN A 65 11.14 3.14 -11.90
CA ASN A 65 11.60 4.53 -11.72
C ASN A 65 13.07 4.59 -11.30
N LEU A 66 13.53 3.70 -10.42
CA LEU A 66 14.95 3.58 -10.09
C LEU A 66 15.78 3.22 -11.33
N HIS A 67 15.37 2.22 -12.10
CA HIS A 67 16.05 1.83 -13.33
C HIS A 67 16.13 2.99 -14.35
N ALA A 68 15.00 3.66 -14.58
CA ALA A 68 14.92 4.82 -15.49
C ALA A 68 15.80 6.00 -15.02
N ALA A 69 16.00 6.15 -13.71
CA ALA A 69 16.91 7.15 -13.14
C ALA A 69 18.41 6.74 -13.20
N GLY A 70 18.75 5.62 -13.86
CA GLY A 70 20.13 5.18 -14.02
C GLY A 70 20.71 4.45 -12.81
N HIS A 71 19.86 3.77 -12.02
CA HIS A 71 20.32 2.91 -10.93
C HIS A 71 21.23 1.81 -11.45
N SER A 72 22.39 1.61 -10.82
CA SER A 72 23.43 0.69 -11.28
C SER A 72 23.56 -0.57 -10.42
N GLY A 73 23.01 -0.58 -9.21
CA GLY A 73 22.90 -1.78 -8.37
C GLY A 73 21.80 -2.70 -8.87
N ARG A 74 21.75 -3.92 -8.32
CA ARG A 74 20.67 -4.88 -8.65
C ARG A 74 19.33 -4.35 -8.16
N LEU A 75 18.30 -4.51 -8.98
CA LEU A 75 16.91 -4.24 -8.63
C LEU A 75 16.13 -5.57 -8.65
N VAL A 76 15.65 -5.97 -7.49
CA VAL A 76 14.89 -7.22 -7.31
C VAL A 76 13.54 -6.90 -6.70
N GLY A 77 12.48 -7.46 -7.26
CA GLY A 77 11.12 -7.41 -6.71
C GLY A 77 10.62 -8.80 -6.32
N VAL A 78 9.98 -8.92 -5.17
CA VAL A 78 9.26 -10.14 -4.76
C VAL A 78 7.81 -9.79 -4.49
N ASP A 79 6.88 -10.52 -5.09
CA ASP A 79 5.44 -10.37 -4.87
C ASP A 79 4.76 -11.73 -4.87
N THR A 80 3.62 -11.85 -4.19
CA THR A 80 2.78 -13.07 -4.20
C THR A 80 1.85 -13.13 -5.40
N SER A 81 1.63 -12.00 -6.09
CA SER A 81 0.75 -11.90 -7.25
C SER A 81 1.46 -12.35 -8.53
N GLU A 82 1.02 -13.47 -9.13
CA GLU A 82 1.53 -13.93 -10.42
C GLU A 82 1.37 -12.90 -11.53
N SER A 83 0.26 -12.15 -11.53
CA SER A 83 0.01 -11.09 -12.52
C SER A 83 0.98 -9.92 -12.37
N ALA A 84 1.26 -9.47 -11.14
CA ALA A 84 2.25 -8.42 -10.87
C ALA A 84 3.66 -8.86 -11.30
N VAL A 85 4.03 -10.11 -10.99
CA VAL A 85 5.32 -10.69 -11.41
C VAL A 85 5.41 -10.80 -12.92
N ALA A 86 4.35 -11.23 -13.60
CA ALA A 86 4.32 -11.33 -15.05
C ALA A 86 4.47 -9.96 -15.74
N ASP A 87 3.79 -8.95 -15.22
CA ASP A 87 3.87 -7.57 -15.73
C ASP A 87 5.28 -6.96 -15.58
N LEU A 88 5.96 -7.26 -14.48
CA LEU A 88 7.30 -6.70 -14.21
C LEU A 88 8.44 -7.52 -14.85
N ARG A 89 8.26 -8.83 -15.05
CA ARG A 89 9.31 -9.75 -15.53
C ARG A 89 9.88 -9.36 -16.90
N GLY A 90 9.11 -8.67 -17.73
CA GLY A 90 9.56 -8.17 -19.03
C GLY A 90 10.32 -6.84 -18.98
N HIS A 91 10.43 -6.20 -17.80
CA HIS A 91 11.08 -4.92 -17.70
C HIS A 91 12.61 -5.08 -17.61
N PRO A 92 13.39 -4.46 -18.50
CA PRO A 92 14.85 -4.57 -18.47
C PRO A 92 15.42 -4.03 -17.15
N GLY A 93 16.44 -4.68 -16.63
CA GLY A 93 17.14 -4.24 -15.42
C GLY A 93 16.45 -4.54 -14.09
N VAL A 94 15.30 -5.23 -14.10
CA VAL A 94 14.56 -5.64 -12.88
C VAL A 94 14.38 -7.15 -12.86
N ASP A 95 14.75 -7.79 -11.75
CA ASP A 95 14.53 -9.22 -11.49
C ASP A 95 13.25 -9.40 -10.66
N ALA A 96 12.15 -9.86 -11.28
CA ALA A 96 10.88 -10.07 -10.63
C ALA A 96 10.64 -11.53 -10.28
N ARG A 97 10.36 -11.83 -9.02
CA ARG A 97 10.18 -13.18 -8.48
C ARG A 97 8.85 -13.35 -7.76
N LEU A 98 8.26 -14.52 -7.93
CA LEU A 98 7.11 -14.95 -7.13
C LEU A 98 7.63 -15.45 -5.77
N GLY A 99 7.03 -14.98 -4.67
CA GLY A 99 7.43 -15.40 -3.33
C GLY A 99 6.65 -14.70 -2.23
N SER A 100 6.72 -15.27 -1.03
CA SER A 100 6.10 -14.72 0.19
C SER A 100 7.09 -13.83 0.95
N ALA A 101 6.57 -12.76 1.56
CA ALA A 101 7.34 -11.91 2.47
C ALA A 101 7.85 -12.65 3.72
N THR A 102 7.18 -13.76 4.10
CA THR A 102 7.55 -14.60 5.26
C THR A 102 8.50 -15.75 4.91
N ASP A 103 8.80 -15.94 3.61
CA ASP A 103 9.73 -16.95 3.10
C ASP A 103 10.28 -16.45 1.76
N LEU A 104 11.23 -15.52 1.84
CA LEU A 104 11.81 -14.90 0.64
C LEU A 104 12.73 -15.86 -0.10
N PRO A 105 12.54 -16.08 -1.42
CA PRO A 105 13.38 -16.96 -2.24
C PRO A 105 14.73 -16.28 -2.58
N LEU A 106 15.41 -15.79 -1.56
CA LEU A 106 16.60 -14.97 -1.65
C LEU A 106 17.62 -15.38 -0.58
N PRO A 107 18.93 -15.31 -0.88
CA PRO A 107 19.97 -15.65 0.08
C PRO A 107 20.08 -14.60 1.20
N ASP A 108 20.71 -15.00 2.30
CA ASP A 108 21.10 -14.12 3.38
C ASP A 108 22.09 -13.04 2.88
N ASP A 109 22.13 -11.89 3.56
CA ASP A 109 23.16 -10.85 3.34
C ASP A 109 23.28 -10.37 1.88
N ALA A 110 22.16 -10.25 1.18
CA ALA A 110 22.12 -10.03 -0.27
C ALA A 110 21.87 -8.60 -0.71
N PHE A 111 21.25 -7.76 0.15
CA PHE A 111 20.77 -6.42 -0.23
C PHE A 111 21.25 -5.32 0.69
N ASP A 112 21.58 -4.17 0.11
CA ASP A 112 21.90 -2.95 0.85
C ASP A 112 20.64 -2.24 1.35
N ARG A 113 19.55 -2.34 0.58
CA ARG A 113 18.24 -1.73 0.90
C ARG A 113 17.12 -2.74 0.65
N VAL A 114 16.33 -2.97 1.69
CA VAL A 114 15.10 -3.78 1.61
C VAL A 114 13.92 -2.84 1.85
N CYS A 115 13.04 -2.73 0.88
CA CYS A 115 11.86 -1.88 0.93
C CYS A 115 10.59 -2.74 1.01
N ALA A 116 9.63 -2.35 1.86
CA ALA A 116 8.30 -2.94 1.92
C ALA A 116 7.29 -1.78 2.08
N ARG A 117 6.60 -1.44 0.99
CA ARG A 117 5.77 -0.23 0.93
C ARG A 117 4.31 -0.59 0.79
N TYR A 118 3.49 -0.20 1.79
CA TYR A 118 2.05 -0.43 1.79
C TYR A 118 1.64 -1.90 1.61
N MET A 119 2.42 -2.84 2.13
CA MET A 119 2.17 -4.26 1.97
C MET A 119 2.13 -5.06 3.29
N LEU A 120 2.83 -4.61 4.35
CA LEU A 120 3.04 -5.43 5.56
C LEU A 120 1.72 -5.74 6.31
N TYR A 121 0.71 -4.90 6.19
CA TYR A 121 -0.62 -5.14 6.75
C TYR A 121 -1.44 -6.23 6.01
N HIS A 122 -0.97 -6.70 4.86
CA HIS A 122 -1.54 -7.86 4.15
C HIS A 122 -0.90 -9.19 4.56
N VAL A 123 0.17 -9.14 5.36
CA VAL A 123 0.92 -10.33 5.79
C VAL A 123 0.32 -10.89 7.07
N SER A 124 0.07 -12.21 7.10
CA SER A 124 -0.51 -12.89 8.26
C SER A 124 0.41 -12.91 9.49
N ASP A 125 1.74 -12.99 9.28
CA ASP A 125 2.77 -12.87 10.31
C ASP A 125 3.76 -11.75 9.95
N PRO A 126 3.47 -10.49 10.31
CA PRO A 126 4.37 -9.36 10.07
C PRO A 126 5.75 -9.53 10.73
N SER A 127 5.81 -10.20 11.87
CA SER A 127 7.07 -10.43 12.58
C SER A 127 7.96 -11.43 11.82
N ALA A 128 7.40 -12.47 11.22
CA ALA A 128 8.14 -13.37 10.35
C ALA A 128 8.67 -12.63 9.11
N ALA A 129 7.85 -11.80 8.48
CA ALA A 129 8.29 -10.97 7.34
C ALA A 129 9.44 -10.04 7.72
N LEU A 130 9.36 -9.35 8.85
CA LEU A 130 10.43 -8.46 9.33
C LEU A 130 11.73 -9.24 9.60
N ARG A 131 11.65 -10.48 10.11
CA ARG A 131 12.83 -11.35 10.27
C ARG A 131 13.45 -11.72 8.92
N GLU A 132 12.64 -12.02 7.90
CA GLU A 132 13.10 -12.27 6.55
C GLU A 132 13.77 -11.02 5.93
N PHE A 133 13.17 -9.84 6.10
CA PHE A 133 13.77 -8.59 5.63
C PHE A 133 15.13 -8.35 6.27
N ARG A 134 15.27 -8.62 7.58
CA ARG A 134 16.56 -8.55 8.26
C ARG A 134 17.54 -9.60 7.77
N ARG A 135 17.09 -10.85 7.51
CA ARG A 135 17.94 -11.94 7.03
C ARG A 135 18.58 -11.60 5.69
N VAL A 136 17.81 -11.10 4.74
CA VAL A 136 18.29 -10.76 3.40
C VAL A 136 19.06 -9.45 3.32
N SER A 137 18.94 -8.57 4.34
CA SER A 137 19.73 -7.33 4.44
C SER A 137 21.19 -7.66 4.76
N ARG A 138 22.14 -6.97 4.16
CA ARG A 138 23.57 -7.05 4.50
C ARG A 138 23.87 -6.40 5.85
N ASP A 139 25.03 -6.72 6.41
CA ASP A 139 25.58 -5.94 7.52
C ASP A 139 25.75 -4.48 7.08
N GLY A 140 25.22 -3.55 7.88
CA GLY A 140 25.10 -2.13 7.52
C GLY A 140 24.01 -1.82 6.50
N GLY A 141 23.24 -2.82 6.09
CA GLY A 141 22.05 -2.66 5.26
C GLY A 141 20.88 -2.05 6.03
N VAL A 142 19.91 -1.53 5.30
CA VAL A 142 18.76 -0.82 5.85
C VAL A 142 17.46 -1.42 5.32
N THR A 143 16.54 -1.69 6.23
CA THR A 143 15.16 -2.07 5.88
C THR A 143 14.23 -0.86 6.05
N VAL A 144 13.43 -0.57 5.03
CA VAL A 144 12.45 0.53 5.03
C VAL A 144 11.05 -0.04 4.89
N VAL A 145 10.20 0.24 5.86
CA VAL A 145 8.78 -0.16 5.81
C VAL A 145 7.91 1.09 5.82
N VAL A 146 6.96 1.14 4.89
CA VAL A 146 5.95 2.20 4.81
C VAL A 146 4.58 1.62 5.07
N VAL A 147 3.87 2.22 6.03
CA VAL A 147 2.48 1.86 6.34
C VAL A 147 1.63 3.11 6.53
N ASN A 148 0.36 2.99 6.24
CA ASN A 148 -0.62 4.04 6.51
C ASN A 148 -0.79 4.31 8.02
N HIS A 149 -1.34 5.47 8.36
CA HIS A 149 -1.88 5.69 9.69
C HIS A 149 -3.03 4.72 10.00
N ALA A 150 -3.33 4.51 11.28
CA ALA A 150 -4.42 3.62 11.69
C ALA A 150 -5.76 4.04 11.07
N ASP A 151 -6.02 5.35 11.07
CA ASP A 151 -7.22 5.96 10.51
C ASP A 151 -6.84 6.77 9.25
N VAL A 152 -6.87 6.12 8.10
CA VAL A 152 -6.64 6.76 6.80
C VAL A 152 -7.97 6.97 6.09
N VAL A 153 -8.22 8.20 5.63
CA VAL A 153 -9.46 8.64 4.95
C VAL A 153 -10.73 8.15 5.65
N PRO A 154 -10.86 8.41 6.98
CA PRO A 154 -11.93 7.82 7.80
C PRO A 154 -13.33 8.24 7.35
N GLY A 155 -13.48 9.44 6.81
CA GLY A 155 -14.76 9.94 6.31
C GLY A 155 -15.26 9.15 5.10
N VAL A 156 -14.41 8.95 4.10
CA VAL A 156 -14.76 8.14 2.92
C VAL A 156 -14.94 6.68 3.29
N MET A 157 -14.01 6.12 4.07
CA MET A 157 -14.10 4.72 4.50
C MET A 157 -15.35 4.44 5.32
N GLY A 158 -15.73 5.36 6.22
CA GLY A 158 -16.96 5.27 6.99
C GLY A 158 -18.20 5.31 6.09
N MET A 159 -18.25 6.29 5.18
CA MET A 159 -19.36 6.42 4.22
C MET A 159 -19.53 5.18 3.37
N VAL A 160 -18.45 4.66 2.80
CA VAL A 160 -18.49 3.47 1.93
C VAL A 160 -18.90 2.24 2.72
N ARG A 161 -18.37 2.07 3.93
CA ARG A 161 -18.74 0.94 4.82
C ARG A 161 -20.21 0.93 5.13
N GLU A 162 -20.79 2.08 5.51
CA GLU A 162 -22.22 2.19 5.80
C GLU A 162 -23.08 1.84 4.59
N GLU A 163 -22.67 2.22 3.37
CA GLU A 163 -23.43 1.88 2.17
C GLU A 163 -23.29 0.39 1.77
N VAL A 164 -22.11 -0.19 1.94
CA VAL A 164 -21.90 -1.64 1.75
C VAL A 164 -22.75 -2.42 2.75
N GLU A 165 -22.71 -2.09 4.03
CA GLU A 165 -23.52 -2.76 5.08
C GLU A 165 -25.02 -2.62 4.87
N ARG A 166 -25.48 -1.54 4.25
CA ARG A 166 -26.90 -1.31 3.93
C ARG A 166 -27.41 -2.17 2.79
N HIS A 167 -26.57 -2.46 1.82
CA HIS A 167 -26.97 -3.11 0.56
C HIS A 167 -26.51 -4.55 0.43
N VAL A 168 -25.42 -4.93 1.10
CA VAL A 168 -24.83 -6.27 1.05
C VAL A 168 -25.15 -7.02 2.33
N ALA A 169 -25.91 -8.10 2.22
CA ALA A 169 -26.39 -8.85 3.40
C ALA A 169 -25.25 -9.54 4.17
N ASP A 170 -24.21 -9.99 3.47
CA ASP A 170 -23.02 -10.62 4.04
C ASP A 170 -21.77 -9.99 3.42
N PRO A 171 -21.31 -8.88 3.96
CA PRO A 171 -20.06 -8.28 3.53
C PRO A 171 -18.90 -9.23 3.79
N GLY A 172 -18.06 -9.44 2.78
CA GLY A 172 -16.86 -10.25 2.91
C GLY A 172 -15.85 -9.70 3.92
N VAL A 173 -14.68 -10.33 3.98
CA VAL A 173 -13.61 -9.92 4.88
C VAL A 173 -13.17 -8.48 4.56
N ARG A 174 -13.16 -7.66 5.60
CA ARG A 174 -12.68 -6.29 5.51
C ARG A 174 -11.16 -6.29 5.58
N ALA A 175 -10.53 -5.42 4.79
CA ALA A 175 -9.11 -5.15 4.97
C ALA A 175 -8.88 -4.60 6.39
N VAL A 176 -8.26 -5.39 7.24
CA VAL A 176 -7.87 -4.96 8.57
C VAL A 176 -6.47 -4.37 8.48
N ASN A 177 -6.33 -3.11 8.85
CA ASN A 177 -5.02 -2.48 8.97
C ASN A 177 -4.33 -2.96 10.26
N SER A 178 -3.86 -4.22 10.24
CA SER A 178 -3.22 -4.87 11.40
C SER A 178 -1.86 -4.26 11.74
N VAL A 179 -1.19 -3.66 10.76
CA VAL A 179 0.08 -2.94 10.91
C VAL A 179 -0.08 -1.52 10.40
N HIS A 180 0.13 -0.56 11.26
CA HIS A 180 -0.05 0.87 10.98
C HIS A 180 1.03 1.72 11.68
N SER A 181 1.00 3.02 11.46
CA SER A 181 2.01 3.95 11.98
C SER A 181 2.27 3.86 13.48
N ASP A 182 1.27 3.45 14.27
CA ASP A 182 1.38 3.49 15.73
C ASP A 182 1.99 2.21 16.31
N ASN A 183 1.89 1.06 15.60
CA ASN A 183 2.43 -0.21 16.09
C ASN A 183 3.67 -0.73 15.31
N LEU A 184 3.90 -0.24 14.10
CA LEU A 184 5.06 -0.66 13.29
C LEU A 184 6.41 -0.38 13.98
N PRO A 185 6.63 0.77 14.67
CA PRO A 185 7.90 1.02 15.35
C PRO A 185 8.27 -0.06 16.35
N ASP A 186 7.32 -0.54 17.14
CA ASP A 186 7.54 -1.59 18.14
C ASP A 186 7.82 -2.96 17.48
N LEU A 187 7.07 -3.29 16.43
CA LEU A 187 7.31 -4.51 15.63
C LEU A 187 8.73 -4.52 15.04
N MET A 188 9.15 -3.40 14.47
CA MET A 188 10.52 -3.26 13.94
C MET A 188 11.57 -3.25 15.03
N GLY A 189 11.30 -2.61 16.17
CA GLY A 189 12.20 -2.57 17.32
C GLY A 189 12.50 -3.94 17.94
N ALA A 190 11.59 -4.92 17.76
CA ALA A 190 11.81 -6.29 18.17
C ALA A 190 12.79 -7.07 17.25
N VAL A 191 13.06 -6.56 16.03
CA VAL A 191 13.87 -7.24 15.02
C VAL A 191 15.16 -6.50 14.68
N PHE A 192 15.10 -5.17 14.58
CA PHE A 192 16.21 -4.32 14.15
C PHE A 192 16.87 -3.65 15.34
N ARG A 193 18.19 -3.44 15.25
CA ARG A 193 18.99 -2.87 16.35
C ARG A 193 18.63 -1.40 16.65
N ARG A 194 18.25 -0.65 15.64
CA ARG A 194 17.83 0.75 15.72
C ARG A 194 16.70 0.99 14.74
N VAL A 195 15.69 1.73 15.17
CA VAL A 195 14.56 2.12 14.32
C VAL A 195 14.42 3.64 14.34
N ARG A 196 14.37 4.24 13.16
CA ARG A 196 14.04 5.65 12.94
C ARG A 196 12.64 5.72 12.34
N VAL A 197 11.87 6.72 12.71
CA VAL A 197 10.50 6.90 12.24
C VAL A 197 10.34 8.31 11.70
N ARG A 198 9.85 8.42 10.47
CA ARG A 198 9.33 9.66 9.91
C ARG A 198 7.83 9.52 9.71
N ARG A 199 7.06 10.40 10.36
CA ARG A 199 5.61 10.50 10.19
C ARG A 199 5.31 11.58 9.17
N VAL A 200 4.37 11.31 8.26
CA VAL A 200 3.90 12.26 7.24
C VAL A 200 2.39 12.34 7.36
N ASP A 201 1.91 13.50 7.77
CA ASP A 201 0.48 13.82 7.86
C ASP A 201 0.07 14.66 6.64
N ASN A 202 -1.09 14.34 6.05
CA ASN A 202 -1.63 15.02 4.88
C ASN A 202 -3.16 14.84 4.86
N SER A 203 -3.82 15.29 3.81
CA SER A 203 -5.25 15.05 3.56
C SER A 203 -5.49 14.77 2.07
N LEU A 204 -6.54 14.02 1.76
CA LEU A 204 -7.14 14.05 0.43
C LEU A 204 -8.17 15.18 0.38
N VAL A 205 -8.12 15.98 -0.68
CA VAL A 205 -9.04 17.10 -0.92
C VAL A 205 -9.72 16.91 -2.27
N PHE A 206 -11.03 16.66 -2.24
CA PHE A 206 -11.83 16.50 -3.44
C PHE A 206 -12.73 17.74 -3.62
N HIS A 207 -12.54 18.44 -4.72
CA HIS A 207 -13.29 19.66 -5.02
C HIS A 207 -14.63 19.38 -5.71
N GLU A 208 -14.81 18.20 -6.28
CA GLU A 208 -15.99 17.83 -7.05
C GLU A 208 -16.55 16.45 -6.64
N PRO A 209 -17.88 16.28 -6.68
CA PRO A 209 -18.52 15.00 -6.33
C PRO A 209 -17.97 13.82 -7.15
N ALA A 210 -17.69 14.02 -8.43
CA ALA A 210 -17.21 12.95 -9.32
C ALA A 210 -15.83 12.42 -8.91
N GLN A 211 -14.94 13.28 -8.41
CA GLN A 211 -13.61 12.90 -7.94
C GLN A 211 -13.72 12.00 -6.69
N LEU A 212 -14.53 12.43 -5.71
CA LEU A 212 -14.78 11.67 -4.49
C LEU A 212 -15.48 10.34 -4.78
N LEU A 213 -16.48 10.33 -5.69
CA LEU A 213 -17.19 9.11 -6.08
C LEU A 213 -16.25 8.08 -6.74
N ARG A 214 -15.36 8.55 -7.61
CA ARG A 214 -14.35 7.68 -8.24
C ARG A 214 -13.45 7.01 -7.20
N PHE A 215 -12.98 7.75 -6.21
CA PHE A 215 -12.18 7.21 -5.11
C PHE A 215 -13.00 6.28 -4.21
N ALA A 216 -14.21 6.69 -3.80
CA ALA A 216 -15.11 5.87 -2.99
C ALA A 216 -15.42 4.52 -3.65
N GLY A 217 -15.66 4.51 -4.97
CA GLY A 217 -15.83 3.28 -5.74
C GLY A 217 -14.62 2.35 -5.73
N ALA A 218 -13.41 2.90 -5.67
CA ALA A 218 -12.16 2.13 -5.64
C ALA A 218 -11.78 1.58 -4.25
N VAL A 219 -12.47 2.01 -3.17
CA VAL A 219 -12.26 1.49 -1.82
C VAL A 219 -13.39 0.58 -1.32
N THR A 220 -14.38 0.28 -2.16
CA THR A 220 -15.51 -0.59 -1.80
C THR A 220 -15.06 -2.00 -1.43
N SER A 221 -14.05 -2.55 -2.11
CA SER A 221 -13.47 -3.86 -1.80
C SER A 221 -12.83 -3.88 -0.40
N MET A 222 -12.18 -2.79 0.00
CA MET A 222 -11.62 -2.65 1.35
C MET A 222 -12.70 -2.65 2.45
N CYS A 223 -13.95 -2.36 2.08
CA CYS A 223 -15.13 -2.40 2.96
C CYS A 223 -15.89 -3.73 2.88
N GLY A 224 -15.32 -4.76 2.25
CA GLY A 224 -15.90 -6.10 2.17
C GLY A 224 -16.83 -6.33 0.98
N MET A 225 -16.90 -5.42 0.01
CA MET A 225 -17.70 -5.64 -1.20
C MET A 225 -16.87 -6.39 -2.25
N ARG A 226 -17.32 -7.56 -2.68
CA ARG A 226 -16.66 -8.31 -3.75
C ARG A 226 -16.77 -7.56 -5.09
N PRO A 227 -15.75 -7.66 -5.97
CA PRO A 227 -15.76 -6.97 -7.26
C PRO A 227 -16.96 -7.32 -8.16
N ASP A 228 -17.42 -8.56 -8.08
CA ASP A 228 -18.53 -9.16 -8.84
C ASP A 228 -19.88 -9.12 -8.11
N ALA A 229 -19.96 -8.44 -6.96
CA ALA A 229 -21.18 -8.38 -6.15
C ALA A 229 -22.37 -7.80 -6.94
N PRO A 230 -23.51 -8.49 -7.01
CA PRO A 230 -24.70 -8.00 -7.75
C PRO A 230 -25.26 -6.69 -7.18
N GLU A 231 -24.97 -6.39 -5.92
CA GLU A 231 -25.39 -5.16 -5.25
C GLU A 231 -24.52 -3.95 -5.57
N ARG A 232 -23.43 -4.13 -6.32
CA ARG A 232 -22.46 -3.06 -6.63
C ARG A 232 -23.11 -1.81 -7.18
N ASP A 233 -24.02 -1.95 -8.15
CA ASP A 233 -24.71 -0.82 -8.75
C ASP A 233 -25.61 -0.08 -7.75
N ALA A 234 -26.22 -0.78 -6.82
CA ALA A 234 -27.03 -0.17 -5.76
C ALA A 234 -26.14 0.64 -4.79
N VAL A 235 -25.01 0.08 -4.36
CA VAL A 235 -24.02 0.78 -3.53
C VAL A 235 -23.51 2.04 -4.23
N ILE A 236 -23.12 1.96 -5.51
CA ILE A 236 -22.61 3.11 -6.26
C ILE A 236 -23.67 4.18 -6.43
N ARG A 237 -24.95 3.82 -6.74
CA ARG A 237 -26.04 4.80 -6.80
C ARG A 237 -26.28 5.50 -5.46
N SER A 238 -26.24 4.76 -4.37
CA SER A 238 -26.43 5.32 -3.03
C SER A 238 -25.27 6.26 -2.66
N LEU A 239 -24.03 5.86 -2.92
CA LEU A 239 -22.84 6.72 -2.76
C LEU A 239 -22.94 7.99 -3.60
N THR A 240 -23.40 7.89 -4.86
CA THR A 240 -23.60 9.04 -5.74
C THR A 240 -24.56 10.05 -5.13
N THR A 241 -25.71 9.59 -4.67
CA THR A 241 -26.73 10.45 -4.03
C THR A 241 -26.17 11.10 -2.76
N ARG A 242 -25.51 10.33 -1.91
CA ARG A 242 -24.97 10.80 -0.63
C ARG A 242 -23.85 11.83 -0.82
N ILE A 243 -22.94 11.58 -1.74
CA ILE A 243 -21.84 12.47 -2.08
C ILE A 243 -22.36 13.77 -2.67
N SER A 244 -23.26 13.72 -3.68
CA SER A 244 -23.85 14.90 -4.28
C SER A 244 -24.57 15.77 -3.23
N SER A 245 -25.40 15.16 -2.39
CA SER A 245 -26.09 15.86 -1.31
C SER A 245 -25.15 16.47 -0.28
N TRP A 246 -23.98 15.85 -0.04
CA TRP A 246 -23.00 16.43 0.85
C TRP A 246 -22.40 17.72 0.26
N PHE A 247 -21.98 17.70 -1.03
CA PHE A 247 -21.43 18.87 -1.71
C PHE A 247 -22.45 20.01 -1.82
N GLU A 248 -23.72 19.70 -2.14
CA GLU A 248 -24.80 20.69 -2.19
C GLU A 248 -25.02 21.40 -0.85
N ARG A 249 -24.95 20.67 0.26
CA ARG A 249 -25.17 21.23 1.60
C ARG A 249 -23.97 22.00 2.15
N ASN A 250 -22.74 21.57 1.83
CA ASN A 250 -21.55 22.11 2.47
C ASN A 250 -20.82 23.15 1.60
N GLY A 251 -21.03 23.18 0.29
CA GLY A 251 -20.52 24.21 -0.63
C GLY A 251 -19.01 24.32 -0.73
N GLY A 252 -18.26 23.33 -0.23
CA GLY A 252 -16.81 23.35 -0.19
C GLY A 252 -16.21 21.98 -0.48
N PRO A 253 -14.88 21.84 -0.55
CA PRO A 253 -14.26 20.58 -0.85
C PRO A 253 -14.45 19.58 0.30
N TRP A 254 -14.59 18.31 -0.06
CA TRP A 254 -14.43 17.20 0.89
C TRP A 254 -12.97 17.07 1.26
N ARG A 255 -12.69 17.10 2.56
CA ARG A 255 -11.34 16.94 3.09
C ARG A 255 -11.31 15.76 4.05
N ASP A 256 -10.39 14.82 3.81
CA ASP A 256 -10.26 13.61 4.61
C ASP A 256 -8.81 13.37 5.02
N PRO A 257 -8.50 13.23 6.30
CA PRO A 257 -7.14 12.99 6.76
C PRO A 257 -6.54 11.73 6.16
N LYS A 258 -5.28 11.82 5.76
CA LYS A 258 -4.44 10.69 5.38
C LYS A 258 -3.03 10.88 5.92
N GLY A 259 -2.26 9.82 5.91
CA GLY A 259 -0.86 9.89 6.23
C GLY A 259 -0.25 8.51 6.36
N TYR A 260 1.05 8.50 6.55
CA TYR A 260 1.83 7.28 6.67
C TYR A 260 3.06 7.50 7.56
N SER A 261 3.67 6.40 7.97
CA SER A 261 5.01 6.43 8.56
C SER A 261 5.99 5.66 7.70
N ILE A 262 7.19 6.20 7.60
CA ILE A 262 8.37 5.50 7.10
C ILE A 262 9.18 5.08 8.31
N CYS A 263 9.30 3.78 8.53
CA CYS A 263 10.15 3.21 9.56
C CYS A 263 11.39 2.61 8.92
N VAL A 264 12.55 2.99 9.43
CA VAL A 264 13.86 2.59 8.91
C VAL A 264 14.58 1.81 9.98
N GLY A 265 14.82 0.52 9.74
CA GLY A 265 15.52 -0.38 10.63
C GLY A 265 16.95 -0.66 10.18
N ASP A 266 17.92 -0.42 11.04
CA ASP A 266 19.32 -0.77 10.80
C ASP A 266 19.53 -2.23 11.25
N ARG A 267 20.17 -3.05 10.41
CA ARG A 267 20.46 -4.46 10.72
C ARG A 267 21.37 -4.64 11.93
#